data_ef3dc251c4d5c77bfbef0320fcede138
#
_entry.id   ef3dc251c4d5c77bfbef0320fcede138
#
_cell.length_a   1.000
_cell.length_b   1.000
_cell.length_c   1.000
_cell.angle_alpha   90.00
_cell.angle_beta   90.00
_cell.angle_gamma   90.00
#
_symmetry.space_group_name_H-M   'P 1'
#
loop_
_entity.id
_entity.type
_entity.pdbx_description
1 polymer ?
#
loop_
_entity_poly.entity_id
_entity_poly.type
_entity_poly.pdbx_seq_one_letter_code
_entity_poly.pdbx_strand_id
1 'polypeptide(L)'
;IIEDGSPDGTSEIVKTMQTEFPTQLFMIERKGKLGLGTAYITGFKWALAHNYEYIFEMDADFSHNPKDLPRLYDACANMGADVAIGSRYVTGVNVVNWPIGRVLMSYFASKYVRFVLGMNIADTTAGFKCYRREVLETIELDQIRFKGYAFQVEMKFTAYKCGFVLKEVPIIFINRELGTSKMSGGIFGEAFFGVIQLKMNSWVRKFPKKKI
;
A
#
# COMPACT_ATOMS: atom_id res chain seq x y z
N ILE A 1 -9.90 1.61 10.86
CA ILE A 1 -8.78 0.79 11.39
C ILE A 1 -9.14 -0.68 11.22
N ILE A 2 -8.21 -1.49 10.70
CA ILE A 2 -8.34 -2.95 10.67
C ILE A 2 -7.45 -3.52 11.76
N GLU A 3 -8.05 -4.18 12.73
CA GLU A 3 -7.39 -4.67 13.93
C GLU A 3 -7.35 -6.22 13.92
N ASP A 4 -6.15 -6.80 14.15
CA ASP A 4 -5.87 -8.23 14.00
C ASP A 4 -5.59 -8.96 15.32
N GLY A 5 -6.20 -8.52 16.41
CA GLY A 5 -5.98 -9.09 17.75
C GLY A 5 -4.63 -8.67 18.33
N SER A 6 -4.33 -7.36 18.35
CA SER A 6 -3.10 -6.81 18.93
C SER A 6 -3.08 -7.05 20.45
N PRO A 7 -2.01 -7.68 20.99
CA PRO A 7 -1.96 -8.05 22.41
C PRO A 7 -1.57 -6.88 23.34
N ASP A 8 -1.28 -5.72 22.79
CA ASP A 8 -0.74 -4.54 23.48
C ASP A 8 -1.82 -3.52 23.91
N GLY A 9 -3.10 -3.89 23.82
CA GLY A 9 -4.22 -3.00 24.18
C GLY A 9 -4.64 -2.02 23.09
N THR A 10 -4.08 -2.11 21.87
CA THR A 10 -4.45 -1.22 20.74
C THR A 10 -5.96 -1.21 20.49
N SER A 11 -6.63 -2.39 20.54
CA SER A 11 -8.08 -2.50 20.33
C SER A 11 -8.87 -1.65 21.32
N GLU A 12 -8.54 -1.70 22.60
CA GLU A 12 -9.24 -0.96 23.66
C GLU A 12 -9.01 0.56 23.54
N ILE A 13 -7.82 0.96 23.16
CA ILE A 13 -7.52 2.39 22.87
C ILE A 13 -8.39 2.88 21.73
N VAL A 14 -8.48 2.12 20.64
CA VAL A 14 -9.29 2.50 19.47
C VAL A 14 -10.78 2.55 19.85
N LYS A 15 -11.30 1.60 20.62
CA LYS A 15 -12.69 1.61 21.12
C LYS A 15 -12.99 2.86 21.95
N THR A 16 -12.07 3.24 22.82
CA THR A 16 -12.21 4.48 23.61
C THR A 16 -12.25 5.69 22.67
N MET A 17 -11.35 5.79 21.71
CA MET A 17 -11.35 6.88 20.73
C MET A 17 -12.62 6.92 19.86
N GLN A 18 -13.24 5.79 19.58
CA GLN A 18 -14.51 5.75 18.85
C GLN A 18 -15.65 6.45 19.60
N THR A 19 -15.61 6.52 20.94
CA THR A 19 -16.59 7.28 21.71
C THR A 19 -16.44 8.79 21.53
N GLU A 20 -15.21 9.25 21.23
CA GLU A 20 -14.91 10.66 20.96
C GLU A 20 -15.16 11.02 19.48
N PHE A 21 -14.95 10.06 18.57
CA PHE A 21 -15.09 10.26 17.12
C PHE A 21 -16.06 9.25 16.47
N PRO A 22 -17.34 9.22 16.89
CA PRO A 22 -18.28 8.15 16.55
C PRO A 22 -18.65 8.10 15.06
N THR A 23 -18.51 9.21 14.34
CA THR A 23 -18.82 9.32 12.89
C THR A 23 -17.60 9.34 11.99
N GLN A 24 -16.39 9.28 12.55
CA GLN A 24 -15.14 9.44 11.82
C GLN A 24 -14.19 8.26 12.00
N LEU A 25 -14.23 7.60 13.16
CA LEU A 25 -13.35 6.48 13.49
C LEU A 25 -14.13 5.17 13.51
N PHE A 26 -13.79 4.28 12.60
CA PHE A 26 -14.39 2.95 12.49
C PHE A 26 -13.32 1.88 12.67
N MET A 27 -13.67 0.77 13.30
CA MET A 27 -12.77 -0.36 13.49
C MET A 27 -13.44 -1.66 13.05
N ILE A 28 -12.69 -2.49 12.35
CA ILE A 28 -13.05 -3.87 12.02
C ILE A 28 -12.08 -4.79 12.74
N GLU A 29 -12.59 -5.53 13.73
CA GLU A 29 -11.81 -6.56 14.43
C GLU A 29 -11.83 -7.86 13.64
N ARG A 30 -10.65 -8.46 13.41
CA ARG A 30 -10.51 -9.77 12.76
C ARG A 30 -9.98 -10.81 13.76
N LYS A 31 -10.22 -12.09 13.45
CA LYS A 31 -9.86 -13.21 14.35
C LYS A 31 -8.36 -13.51 14.42
N GLY A 32 -7.48 -12.57 14.03
CA GLY A 32 -6.03 -12.69 14.11
C GLY A 32 -5.31 -12.25 12.85
N LYS A 33 -3.99 -12.39 12.83
CA LYS A 33 -3.09 -11.95 11.76
C LYS A 33 -3.23 -12.82 10.53
N LEU A 34 -3.98 -12.37 9.55
CA LEU A 34 -4.20 -13.05 8.27
C LEU A 34 -3.26 -12.54 7.15
N GLY A 35 -2.38 -11.61 7.48
CA GLY A 35 -1.44 -10.95 6.58
C GLY A 35 -1.87 -9.54 6.18
N LEU A 36 -0.88 -8.68 5.93
CA LEU A 36 -1.05 -7.24 5.64
C LEU A 36 -2.02 -6.99 4.46
N GLY A 37 -1.83 -7.69 3.35
CA GLY A 37 -2.67 -7.54 2.17
C GLY A 37 -4.15 -7.82 2.42
N THR A 38 -4.46 -8.83 3.25
CA THR A 38 -5.85 -9.14 3.58
C THR A 38 -6.49 -8.07 4.46
N ALA A 39 -5.69 -7.37 5.30
CA ALA A 39 -6.17 -6.24 6.08
C ALA A 39 -6.55 -5.07 5.15
N TYR A 40 -5.68 -4.71 4.23
CA TYR A 40 -5.98 -3.67 3.25
C TYR A 40 -7.19 -4.00 2.37
N ILE A 41 -7.30 -5.23 1.87
CA ILE A 41 -8.47 -5.67 1.09
C ILE A 41 -9.77 -5.53 1.90
N THR A 42 -9.75 -5.89 3.18
CA THR A 42 -10.91 -5.69 4.07
C THR A 42 -11.28 -4.22 4.16
N GLY A 43 -10.30 -3.35 4.40
CA GLY A 43 -10.49 -1.89 4.46
C GLY A 43 -10.99 -1.31 3.13
N PHE A 44 -10.46 -1.74 2.00
CA PHE A 44 -10.90 -1.29 0.68
C PHE A 44 -12.35 -1.67 0.40
N LYS A 45 -12.74 -2.93 0.69
CA LYS A 45 -14.13 -3.38 0.53
C LYS A 45 -15.09 -2.59 1.42
N TRP A 46 -14.67 -2.30 2.67
CA TRP A 46 -15.45 -1.47 3.57
C TRP A 46 -15.62 -0.05 3.01
N ALA A 47 -14.54 0.58 2.55
CA ALA A 47 -14.58 1.93 1.99
C ALA A 47 -15.46 1.99 0.72
N LEU A 48 -15.38 0.99 -0.16
CA LEU A 48 -16.25 0.89 -1.32
C LEU A 48 -17.73 0.77 -0.94
N ALA A 49 -18.05 -0.04 0.08
CA ALA A 49 -19.42 -0.20 0.58
C ALA A 49 -20.00 1.09 1.20
N HIS A 50 -19.12 1.99 1.69
CA HIS A 50 -19.50 3.28 2.28
C HIS A 50 -19.35 4.47 1.31
N ASN A 51 -19.20 4.20 0.01
CA ASN A 51 -19.19 5.19 -1.06
C ASN A 51 -18.10 6.27 -0.96
N TYR A 52 -16.92 5.95 -0.41
CA TYR A 52 -15.79 6.87 -0.44
C TYR A 52 -15.21 6.99 -1.85
N GLU A 53 -14.97 8.22 -2.31
CA GLU A 53 -14.40 8.51 -3.65
C GLU A 53 -12.88 8.39 -3.69
N TYR A 54 -12.20 8.69 -2.59
CA TYR A 54 -10.75 8.59 -2.44
C TYR A 54 -10.42 7.74 -1.23
N ILE A 55 -9.66 6.69 -1.43
CA ILE A 55 -9.32 5.73 -0.39
C ILE A 55 -7.81 5.71 -0.18
N PHE A 56 -7.39 5.95 1.05
CA PHE A 56 -5.99 5.91 1.42
C PHE A 56 -5.63 4.61 2.12
N GLU A 57 -4.39 4.17 1.90
CA GLU A 57 -3.73 3.23 2.79
C GLU A 57 -2.51 3.90 3.42
N MET A 58 -2.34 3.74 4.71
CA MET A 58 -1.27 4.33 5.50
C MET A 58 -0.97 3.46 6.71
N ASP A 59 0.31 3.28 7.04
CA ASP A 59 0.70 2.60 8.27
C ASP A 59 0.52 3.54 9.48
N ALA A 60 0.02 3.00 10.61
CA ALA A 60 -0.26 3.75 11.82
C ALA A 60 0.92 3.69 12.83
N ASP A 61 2.16 3.73 12.34
CA ASP A 61 3.40 3.61 13.15
C ASP A 61 4.28 4.87 13.08
N PHE A 62 3.70 6.00 12.70
CA PHE A 62 4.35 7.30 12.50
C PHE A 62 5.43 7.33 11.42
N SER A 63 5.61 6.27 10.63
CA SER A 63 6.57 6.28 9.53
C SER A 63 6.11 7.15 8.34
N HIS A 64 4.81 7.37 8.20
CA HIS A 64 4.20 8.24 7.21
C HIS A 64 3.69 9.52 7.86
N ASN A 65 4.04 10.67 7.30
CA ASN A 65 3.58 11.97 7.81
C ASN A 65 2.15 12.25 7.32
N PRO A 66 1.15 12.44 8.21
CA PRO A 66 -0.22 12.79 7.80
C PRO A 66 -0.33 14.08 6.98
N LYS A 67 0.66 15.00 7.08
CA LYS A 67 0.71 16.23 6.27
C LYS A 67 0.92 15.96 4.78
N ASP A 68 1.29 14.74 4.38
CA ASP A 68 1.39 14.35 2.98
C ASP A 68 0.04 13.89 2.40
N LEU A 69 -0.99 13.60 3.23
CA LEU A 69 -2.33 13.21 2.76
C LEU A 69 -2.94 14.21 1.76
N PRO A 70 -2.94 15.54 2.03
CA PRO A 70 -3.47 16.53 1.07
C PRO A 70 -2.74 16.50 -0.29
N ARG A 71 -1.43 16.24 -0.29
CA ARG A 71 -0.62 16.19 -1.52
C ARG A 71 -0.96 14.95 -2.38
N LEU A 72 -1.18 13.81 -1.73
CA LEU A 72 -1.61 12.59 -2.43
C LEU A 72 -3.05 12.73 -2.93
N TYR A 73 -3.92 13.36 -2.13
CA TYR A 73 -5.29 13.69 -2.55
C TYR A 73 -5.28 14.58 -3.80
N ASP A 74 -4.53 15.67 -3.76
CA ASP A 74 -4.43 16.63 -4.87
C ASP A 74 -3.92 15.97 -6.16
N ALA A 75 -2.94 15.07 -6.05
CA ALA A 75 -2.45 14.31 -7.18
C ALA A 75 -3.57 13.48 -7.86
N CYS A 76 -4.49 12.91 -7.09
CA CYS A 76 -5.65 12.18 -7.61
C CYS A 76 -6.79 13.10 -8.05
N ALA A 77 -7.14 14.11 -7.24
CA ALA A 77 -8.30 14.95 -7.48
C ALA A 77 -8.09 15.94 -8.63
N ASN A 78 -6.91 16.58 -8.69
CA ASN A 78 -6.65 17.72 -9.56
C ASN A 78 -5.55 17.47 -10.60
N MET A 79 -4.62 16.54 -10.35
CA MET A 79 -3.46 16.34 -11.20
C MET A 79 -3.55 15.11 -12.10
N GLY A 80 -4.72 14.45 -12.18
CA GLY A 80 -5.00 13.36 -13.12
C GLY A 80 -4.31 12.03 -12.78
N ALA A 81 -3.93 11.78 -11.54
CA ALA A 81 -3.55 10.44 -11.09
C ALA A 81 -4.82 9.63 -10.76
N ASP A 82 -4.81 8.35 -11.08
CA ASP A 82 -5.81 7.41 -10.56
C ASP A 82 -5.31 6.77 -9.25
N VAL A 83 -3.98 6.63 -9.14
CA VAL A 83 -3.30 6.19 -7.92
C VAL A 83 -2.14 7.15 -7.64
N ALA A 84 -2.16 7.82 -6.50
CA ALA A 84 -1.03 8.59 -6.00
C ALA A 84 -0.22 7.75 -5.01
N ILE A 85 1.10 7.70 -5.19
CA ILE A 85 2.02 6.87 -4.41
C ILE A 85 2.97 7.78 -3.65
N GLY A 86 2.97 7.71 -2.31
CA GLY A 86 3.98 8.36 -1.49
C GLY A 86 5.33 7.66 -1.68
N SER A 87 6.22 8.28 -2.45
CA SER A 87 7.47 7.68 -2.91
C SER A 87 8.67 8.21 -2.14
N ARG A 88 9.49 7.27 -1.67
CA ARG A 88 10.79 7.55 -1.03
C ARG A 88 11.91 7.79 -2.04
N TYR A 89 11.67 7.46 -3.33
CA TYR A 89 12.75 7.34 -4.32
C TYR A 89 12.56 8.20 -5.58
N VAL A 90 11.44 8.88 -5.76
CA VAL A 90 11.17 9.66 -6.99
C VAL A 90 12.06 10.90 -7.13
N THR A 91 12.47 11.52 -6.03
CA THR A 91 13.36 12.71 -6.00
C THR A 91 14.68 12.44 -5.28
N GLY A 92 15.16 11.20 -5.29
CA GLY A 92 16.34 10.77 -4.53
C GLY A 92 15.96 9.78 -3.45
N VAL A 93 16.78 9.65 -2.40
CA VAL A 93 16.54 8.73 -1.27
C VAL A 93 16.07 9.52 -0.06
N ASN A 94 14.77 9.48 0.21
CA ASN A 94 14.11 10.28 1.25
C ASN A 94 13.68 9.38 2.43
N VAL A 95 14.66 8.82 3.13
CA VAL A 95 14.44 7.99 4.33
C VAL A 95 15.30 8.50 5.49
N VAL A 96 14.73 8.48 6.69
CA VAL A 96 15.40 8.95 7.91
C VAL A 96 15.55 7.78 8.88
N ASN A 97 16.73 7.69 9.51
CA ASN A 97 17.07 6.67 10.51
C ASN A 97 17.01 5.21 10.00
N TRP A 98 17.27 4.99 8.72
CA TRP A 98 17.44 3.64 8.20
C TRP A 98 18.92 3.23 8.16
N PRO A 99 19.27 2.01 8.57
CA PRO A 99 20.58 1.45 8.29
C PRO A 99 20.85 1.41 6.78
N ILE A 100 22.07 1.74 6.36
CA ILE A 100 22.43 1.83 4.93
C ILE A 100 22.11 0.54 4.16
N GLY A 101 22.30 -0.62 4.76
CA GLY A 101 21.96 -1.91 4.15
C GLY A 101 20.47 -2.04 3.83
N ARG A 102 19.59 -1.51 4.69
CA ARG A 102 18.14 -1.48 4.45
C ARG A 102 17.78 -0.52 3.30
N VAL A 103 18.44 0.64 3.25
CA VAL A 103 18.26 1.61 2.16
C VAL A 103 18.62 0.97 0.82
N LEU A 104 19.82 0.41 0.71
CA LEU A 104 20.30 -0.24 -0.52
C LEU A 104 19.37 -1.39 -0.94
N MET A 105 19.01 -2.25 -0.01
CA MET A 105 18.14 -3.38 -0.27
C MET A 105 16.77 -2.95 -0.79
N SER A 106 16.12 -1.97 -0.15
CA SER A 106 14.81 -1.44 -0.58
C SER A 106 14.89 -0.76 -1.95
N TYR A 107 15.95 0.01 -2.17
CA TYR A 107 16.19 0.69 -3.45
C TYR A 107 16.40 -0.32 -4.60
N PHE A 108 17.27 -1.30 -4.41
CA PHE A 108 17.53 -2.33 -5.42
C PHE A 108 16.32 -3.25 -5.63
N ALA A 109 15.55 -3.56 -4.59
CA ALA A 109 14.29 -4.27 -4.72
C ALA A 109 13.32 -3.52 -5.63
N SER A 110 13.20 -2.20 -5.46
CA SER A 110 12.36 -1.37 -6.35
C SER A 110 12.87 -1.35 -7.79
N LYS A 111 14.18 -1.28 -7.99
CA LYS A 111 14.79 -1.37 -9.34
C LYS A 111 14.52 -2.71 -10.01
N TYR A 112 14.67 -3.80 -9.27
CA TYR A 112 14.38 -5.14 -9.74
C TYR A 112 12.91 -5.29 -10.17
N VAL A 113 11.97 -4.90 -9.31
CA VAL A 113 10.53 -4.95 -9.61
C VAL A 113 10.19 -4.11 -10.85
N ARG A 114 10.74 -2.89 -10.93
CA ARG A 114 10.57 -2.01 -12.07
C ARG A 114 11.04 -2.66 -13.37
N PHE A 115 12.21 -3.28 -13.35
CA PHE A 115 12.78 -3.97 -14.52
C PHE A 115 11.94 -5.18 -14.95
N VAL A 116 11.60 -6.07 -14.01
CA VAL A 116 10.86 -7.30 -14.31
C VAL A 116 9.43 -7.01 -14.77
N LEU A 117 8.72 -6.12 -14.08
CA LEU A 117 7.31 -5.85 -14.39
C LEU A 117 7.12 -4.79 -15.49
N GLY A 118 8.16 -4.01 -15.80
CA GLY A 118 8.07 -2.94 -16.81
C GLY A 118 7.25 -1.73 -16.36
N MET A 119 7.15 -1.48 -15.05
CA MET A 119 6.46 -0.31 -14.50
C MET A 119 7.43 0.85 -14.33
N ASN A 120 7.04 2.05 -14.74
CA ASN A 120 7.84 3.24 -14.52
C ASN A 120 7.53 3.90 -13.16
N ILE A 121 7.74 3.15 -12.06
CA ILE A 121 7.53 3.56 -10.67
C ILE A 121 8.85 3.43 -9.93
N ALA A 122 9.34 4.49 -9.32
CA ALA A 122 10.61 4.50 -8.58
C ALA A 122 10.50 3.72 -7.26
N ASP A 123 9.37 3.86 -6.53
CA ASP A 123 9.11 3.15 -5.28
C ASP A 123 8.00 2.11 -5.43
N THR A 124 8.39 0.94 -5.93
CA THR A 124 7.44 -0.14 -6.15
C THR A 124 6.93 -0.80 -4.87
N THR A 125 7.61 -0.60 -3.74
CA THR A 125 7.28 -1.20 -2.45
C THR A 125 6.56 -0.25 -1.49
N ALA A 126 6.33 1.01 -1.89
CA ALA A 126 5.63 2.00 -1.05
C ALA A 126 4.24 1.52 -0.62
N GLY A 127 3.93 1.68 0.68
CA GLY A 127 2.64 1.35 1.29
C GLY A 127 1.69 2.54 1.39
N PHE A 128 2.20 3.78 1.39
CA PHE A 128 1.37 4.96 1.49
C PHE A 128 0.82 5.37 0.11
N LYS A 129 -0.50 5.27 -0.07
CA LYS A 129 -1.15 5.53 -1.36
C LYS A 129 -2.53 6.13 -1.20
N CYS A 130 -2.95 6.89 -2.22
CA CYS A 130 -4.33 7.29 -2.43
C CYS A 130 -4.83 6.64 -3.73
N TYR A 131 -6.01 6.06 -3.67
CA TYR A 131 -6.70 5.48 -4.83
C TYR A 131 -7.98 6.26 -5.10
N ARG A 132 -8.27 6.51 -6.37
CA ARG A 132 -9.64 6.81 -6.78
C ARG A 132 -10.50 5.56 -6.64
N ARG A 133 -11.76 5.72 -6.24
CA ARG A 133 -12.74 4.65 -6.10
C ARG A 133 -12.74 3.68 -7.29
N GLU A 134 -12.79 4.21 -8.49
CA GLU A 134 -12.84 3.44 -9.73
C GLU A 134 -11.71 2.42 -9.87
N VAL A 135 -10.52 2.73 -9.35
CA VAL A 135 -9.37 1.81 -9.37
C VAL A 135 -9.69 0.55 -8.57
N LEU A 136 -10.18 0.71 -7.34
CA LEU A 136 -10.48 -0.40 -6.44
C LEU A 136 -11.72 -1.18 -6.87
N GLU A 137 -12.67 -0.55 -7.55
CA GLU A 137 -13.82 -1.24 -8.18
C GLU A 137 -13.41 -2.06 -9.38
N THR A 138 -12.43 -1.57 -10.17
CA THR A 138 -11.96 -2.27 -11.37
C THR A 138 -11.00 -3.41 -11.02
N ILE A 139 -10.18 -3.24 -9.99
CA ILE A 139 -9.31 -4.32 -9.51
C ILE A 139 -10.17 -5.38 -8.83
N GLU A 140 -10.07 -6.60 -9.33
CA GLU A 140 -10.70 -7.76 -8.68
C GLU A 140 -9.95 -8.11 -7.39
N LEU A 141 -10.29 -7.41 -6.29
CA LEU A 141 -9.58 -7.47 -5.01
C LEU A 141 -9.43 -8.90 -4.47
N ASP A 142 -10.40 -9.77 -4.76
CA ASP A 142 -10.37 -11.19 -4.37
C ASP A 142 -9.37 -12.03 -5.17
N GLN A 143 -8.87 -11.53 -6.28
CA GLN A 143 -7.84 -12.18 -7.08
C GLN A 143 -6.42 -11.74 -6.73
N ILE A 144 -6.26 -10.79 -5.80
CA ILE A 144 -4.97 -10.39 -5.27
C ILE A 144 -4.45 -11.53 -4.37
N ARG A 145 -3.25 -12.03 -4.67
CA ARG A 145 -2.74 -13.29 -4.09
C ARG A 145 -1.76 -13.07 -2.97
N PHE A 146 -0.95 -12.01 -3.06
CA PHE A 146 0.10 -11.76 -2.08
C PHE A 146 -0.47 -11.13 -0.81
N LYS A 147 -0.02 -11.63 0.34
CA LYS A 147 -0.48 -11.19 1.67
C LYS A 147 0.56 -10.36 2.41
N GLY A 148 1.83 -10.47 2.01
CA GLY A 148 2.96 -9.77 2.60
C GLY A 148 3.36 -8.51 1.82
N TYR A 149 4.66 -8.20 1.80
CA TYR A 149 5.19 -7.01 1.09
C TYR A 149 4.92 -7.01 -0.42
N ALA A 150 4.87 -8.19 -1.04
CA ALA A 150 4.57 -8.32 -2.46
C ALA A 150 3.14 -7.86 -2.80
N PHE A 151 2.23 -7.77 -1.83
CA PHE A 151 0.90 -7.17 -1.98
C PHE A 151 0.98 -5.76 -2.55
N GLN A 152 1.89 -4.94 -2.02
CA GLN A 152 2.06 -3.55 -2.46
C GLN A 152 2.50 -3.46 -3.93
N VAL A 153 3.31 -4.42 -4.37
CA VAL A 153 3.74 -4.53 -5.76
C VAL A 153 2.59 -5.01 -6.64
N GLU A 154 1.85 -6.04 -6.22
CA GLU A 154 0.73 -6.61 -6.96
C GLU A 154 -0.38 -5.60 -7.19
N MET A 155 -0.76 -4.81 -6.18
CA MET A 155 -1.77 -3.76 -6.30
C MET A 155 -1.40 -2.72 -7.36
N LYS A 156 -0.16 -2.19 -7.31
CA LYS A 156 0.33 -1.22 -8.31
C LYS A 156 0.38 -1.83 -9.71
N PHE A 157 0.90 -3.06 -9.82
CA PHE A 157 1.01 -3.74 -11.11
C PHE A 157 -0.37 -4.03 -11.71
N THR A 158 -1.34 -4.46 -10.90
CA THR A 158 -2.70 -4.69 -11.37
C THR A 158 -3.35 -3.39 -11.85
N ALA A 159 -3.25 -2.29 -11.08
CA ALA A 159 -3.74 -0.99 -11.50
C ALA A 159 -3.08 -0.53 -12.82
N TYR A 160 -1.76 -0.68 -12.95
CA TYR A 160 -1.02 -0.38 -14.18
C TYR A 160 -1.50 -1.21 -15.38
N LYS A 161 -1.72 -2.51 -15.19
CA LYS A 161 -2.23 -3.42 -16.25
C LYS A 161 -3.67 -3.13 -16.64
N CYS A 162 -4.48 -2.60 -15.73
CA CYS A 162 -5.84 -2.13 -16.02
C CYS A 162 -5.85 -0.81 -16.81
N GLY A 163 -4.70 -0.12 -16.94
CA GLY A 163 -4.57 1.12 -17.70
C GLY A 163 -4.75 2.39 -16.86
N PHE A 164 -4.68 2.30 -15.55
CA PHE A 164 -4.74 3.45 -14.65
C PHE A 164 -3.42 4.24 -14.63
N VAL A 165 -3.53 5.54 -14.40
CA VAL A 165 -2.41 6.47 -14.27
C VAL A 165 -1.89 6.46 -12.84
N LEU A 166 -0.65 5.97 -12.63
CA LEU A 166 0.04 5.98 -11.36
C LEU A 166 1.03 7.15 -11.33
N LYS A 167 0.94 8.00 -10.30
CA LYS A 167 1.87 9.13 -10.09
C LYS A 167 2.54 9.00 -8.73
N GLU A 168 3.82 9.35 -8.68
CA GLU A 168 4.59 9.38 -7.43
C GLU A 168 4.66 10.79 -6.87
N VAL A 169 4.37 10.91 -5.58
CA VAL A 169 4.48 12.13 -4.78
C VAL A 169 5.65 11.92 -3.82
N PRO A 170 6.70 12.75 -3.83
CA PRO A 170 7.84 12.56 -2.94
C PRO A 170 7.41 12.75 -1.48
N ILE A 171 7.76 11.80 -0.63
CA ILE A 171 7.56 11.85 0.82
C ILE A 171 8.87 11.59 1.55
N ILE A 172 8.94 12.00 2.81
CA ILE A 172 10.01 11.60 3.72
C ILE A 172 9.48 10.47 4.60
N PHE A 173 10.15 9.32 4.55
CA PHE A 173 9.81 8.17 5.39
C PHE A 173 10.72 8.15 6.62
N ILE A 174 10.12 8.18 7.80
CA ILE A 174 10.86 8.14 9.08
C ILE A 174 10.77 6.70 9.62
N ASN A 175 11.91 6.17 10.10
CA ASN A 175 11.86 4.86 10.74
C ASN A 175 10.99 4.94 12.01
N ARG A 176 10.15 3.94 12.21
CA ARG A 176 9.33 3.87 13.43
C ARG A 176 10.22 3.87 14.67
N GLU A 177 9.79 4.52 15.72
CA GLU A 177 10.51 4.60 17.00
C GLU A 177 10.21 3.40 17.90
N LEU A 178 9.01 2.83 17.80
CA LEU A 178 8.54 1.72 18.62
C LEU A 178 8.34 0.45 17.78
N GLY A 179 8.62 -0.69 18.39
CA GLY A 179 8.47 -2.01 17.77
C GLY A 179 9.67 -2.44 16.91
N THR A 180 9.71 -3.73 16.58
CA THR A 180 10.75 -4.34 15.76
C THR A 180 10.30 -4.56 14.32
N SER A 181 11.21 -4.38 13.37
CA SER A 181 10.95 -4.70 11.96
C SER A 181 10.79 -6.22 11.79
N LYS A 182 9.66 -6.63 11.22
CA LYS A 182 9.36 -8.05 10.96
C LYS A 182 9.99 -8.58 9.66
N MET A 183 11.01 -7.90 9.12
CA MET A 183 11.67 -8.33 7.89
C MET A 183 12.61 -9.49 8.20
N SER A 184 12.21 -10.71 7.81
CA SER A 184 13.05 -11.90 7.84
C SER A 184 13.57 -12.24 6.44
N GLY A 185 14.70 -12.96 6.35
CA GLY A 185 15.31 -13.36 5.05
C GLY A 185 14.35 -14.16 4.14
N GLY A 186 13.41 -14.91 4.70
CA GLY A 186 12.39 -15.65 3.94
C GLY A 186 11.43 -14.76 3.16
N ILE A 187 11.12 -13.56 3.67
CA ILE A 187 10.24 -12.59 3.01
C ILE A 187 10.86 -12.07 1.70
N PHE A 188 12.19 -11.97 1.63
CA PHE A 188 12.87 -11.55 0.41
C PHE A 188 12.80 -12.60 -0.70
N GLY A 189 13.02 -13.88 -0.38
CA GLY A 189 12.89 -14.97 -1.35
C GLY A 189 11.46 -15.02 -1.91
N GLU A 190 10.46 -14.96 -1.04
CA GLU A 190 9.05 -14.94 -1.45
C GLU A 190 8.76 -13.74 -2.36
N ALA A 191 9.22 -12.55 -2.01
CA ALA A 191 9.02 -11.35 -2.81
C ALA A 191 9.74 -11.42 -4.16
N PHE A 192 10.98 -11.96 -4.20
CA PHE A 192 11.76 -12.10 -5.43
C PHE A 192 11.06 -13.02 -6.44
N PHE A 193 10.74 -14.24 -6.03
CA PHE A 193 10.05 -15.20 -6.90
C PHE A 193 8.60 -14.77 -7.19
N GLY A 194 7.93 -14.12 -6.24
CA GLY A 194 6.60 -13.58 -6.40
C GLY A 194 6.51 -12.55 -7.54
N VAL A 195 7.51 -11.70 -7.72
CA VAL A 195 7.54 -10.72 -8.81
C VAL A 195 7.66 -11.41 -10.18
N ILE A 196 8.48 -12.46 -10.29
CA ILE A 196 8.57 -13.26 -11.53
C ILE A 196 7.23 -13.95 -11.80
N GLN A 197 6.61 -14.54 -10.78
CA GLN A 197 5.30 -15.17 -10.88
C GLN A 197 4.22 -14.17 -11.33
N LEU A 198 4.22 -12.96 -10.79
CA LEU A 198 3.33 -11.88 -11.26
C LEU A 198 3.50 -11.60 -12.74
N LYS A 199 4.75 -11.50 -13.21
CA LYS A 199 5.05 -11.29 -14.63
C LYS A 199 4.50 -12.42 -15.48
N MET A 200 4.80 -13.67 -15.14
CA MET A 200 4.34 -14.85 -15.87
C MET A 200 2.80 -14.94 -15.89
N ASN A 201 2.17 -14.77 -14.73
CA ASN A 201 0.72 -14.77 -14.62
C ASN A 201 0.08 -13.65 -15.45
N SER A 202 0.74 -12.52 -15.61
CA SER A 202 0.22 -11.40 -16.41
C SER A 202 0.11 -11.68 -17.90
N TRP A 203 0.71 -12.75 -18.41
CA TRP A 203 0.58 -13.14 -19.81
C TRP A 203 -0.71 -13.94 -20.08
N VAL A 204 -1.22 -14.62 -19.07
CA VAL A 204 -2.46 -15.44 -19.17
C VAL A 204 -3.65 -14.76 -18.49
N ARG A 205 -3.43 -13.94 -17.45
CA ARG A 205 -4.50 -13.22 -16.76
C ARG A 205 -5.05 -12.09 -17.62
N LYS A 206 -6.37 -12.08 -17.81
CA LYS A 206 -7.07 -10.91 -18.40
C LYS A 206 -7.25 -9.86 -17.31
N PHE A 207 -6.83 -8.64 -17.59
CA PHE A 207 -7.02 -7.50 -16.70
C PHE A 207 -8.22 -6.69 -17.20
N PRO A 208 -9.20 -6.40 -16.33
CA PRO A 208 -10.25 -5.44 -16.65
C PRO A 208 -9.61 -4.12 -17.08
N LYS A 209 -10.23 -3.42 -18.02
CA LYS A 209 -9.72 -2.13 -18.46
C LYS A 209 -10.45 -1.01 -17.74
N LYS A 210 -9.72 0.07 -17.44
CA LYS A 210 -10.31 1.33 -17.00
C LYS A 210 -11.42 1.71 -17.97
N LYS A 211 -12.60 2.03 -17.46
CA LYS A 211 -13.68 2.60 -18.29
C LYS A 211 -13.26 4.00 -18.75
N ILE A 212 -13.43 4.25 -20.02
CA ILE A 212 -13.13 5.57 -20.66
C ILE A 212 -14.33 6.49 -20.43
#